data_08bc16a69822cb57c64765a785b899cd
#
_entry.id   08bc16a69822cb57c64765a785b899cd
#
_cell.length_a   1.000
_cell.length_b   1.000
_cell.length_c   1.000
_cell.angle_alpha   90.00
_cell.angle_beta   90.00
_cell.angle_gamma   90.00
#
_symmetry.space_group_name_H-M   'P 1'
#
loop_
_entity.id
_entity.type
_entity.pdbx_description
1 polymer ?
#
loop_
_entity_poly.entity_id
_entity_poly.type
_entity_poly.pdbx_seq_one_letter_code
_entity_poly.pdbx_strand_id
1 'polypeptide(L)'
;MKYVLAIALACFVAVSAAPAYAQDAPKADAKPATADVNGVWDMVVEAPQGAVDVVTTFKQEGEKFTGTQASPMGEIAIEGTVVGNEIKWILNLDMGGQQMSIAFAGKVEGETMAGVFEMGGMGTAAWNAKKRKQ
;
A
#
# COMPACT_ATOMS: atom_id res chain seq x y z
N MET A 1 -36.98 19.65 71.82
CA MET A 1 -36.58 20.00 71.12
C MET A 1 -35.69 19.54 70.51
N LYS A 2 -35.55 19.07 69.81
CA LYS A 2 -34.83 18.68 69.27
C LYS A 2 -34.96 18.43 68.04
N TYR A 3 -34.51 18.47 67.40
CA TYR A 3 -34.22 18.67 66.28
C TYR A 3 -33.41 17.75 65.68
N VAL A 4 -33.93 16.99 65.21
CA VAL A 4 -33.26 16.19 64.43
C VAL A 4 -33.20 16.62 63.07
N LEU A 5 -32.16 17.00 62.76
CA LEU A 5 -31.88 17.25 61.50
C LEU A 5 -31.55 16.06 60.74
N ALA A 6 -32.41 15.60 60.00
CA ALA A 6 -32.11 14.61 59.03
C ALA A 6 -31.43 15.29 57.86
N ILE A 7 -30.21 15.15 57.86
CA ILE A 7 -29.47 15.60 56.71
C ILE A 7 -29.50 14.46 55.72
N ALA A 8 -30.34 14.63 54.80
CA ALA A 8 -30.32 13.77 53.68
C ALA A 8 -29.09 14.09 52.85
N LEU A 9 -28.12 13.31 53.06
CA LEU A 9 -26.95 13.40 52.23
C LEU A 9 -27.33 12.80 50.91
N ALA A 10 -27.62 13.61 50.00
CA ALA A 10 -27.75 13.18 48.64
C ALA A 10 -26.39 12.85 48.14
N CYS A 11 -26.10 11.58 48.13
CA CYS A 11 -24.93 11.11 47.41
C CYS A 11 -25.19 11.34 45.95
N PHE A 12 -24.67 12.36 45.51
CA PHE A 12 -24.59 12.58 44.12
C PHE A 12 -23.52 11.64 43.60
N VAL A 13 -23.91 10.53 43.22
CA VAL A 13 -23.05 9.74 42.41
C VAL A 13 -23.03 10.38 41.06
N ALA A 14 -22.06 11.18 40.87
CA ALA A 14 -21.79 11.64 39.54
C ALA A 14 -21.28 10.43 38.80
N VAL A 15 -22.15 9.77 38.16
CA VAL A 15 -21.74 8.81 37.17
C VAL A 15 -21.20 9.63 36.04
N SER A 16 -19.95 9.86 36.11
CA SER A 16 -19.31 10.38 34.97
C SER A 16 -19.36 9.25 33.97
N ALA A 17 -20.26 9.35 33.10
CA ALA A 17 -20.28 8.49 31.96
C ALA A 17 -18.96 8.72 31.25
N ALA A 18 -18.11 7.78 31.36
CA ALA A 18 -16.91 7.83 30.59
C ALA A 18 -17.32 7.83 29.13
N PRO A 19 -16.91 8.80 28.43
CA PRO A 19 -17.22 8.80 27.03
C PRO A 19 -16.60 7.60 26.42
N ALA A 20 -17.35 7.02 25.63
CA ALA A 20 -16.89 5.82 24.98
C ALA A 20 -15.97 6.20 23.86
N TYR A 21 -14.76 6.40 24.21
CA TYR A 21 -13.82 6.63 23.18
C TYR A 21 -13.45 5.40 22.46
N ALA A 22 -13.87 4.33 22.97
CA ALA A 22 -13.50 3.05 22.40
C ALA A 22 -14.00 2.89 20.98
N GLN A 23 -14.96 3.66 20.59
CA GLN A 23 -15.48 3.50 19.25
C GLN A 23 -14.47 3.84 18.17
N ASP A 24 -13.45 4.56 18.51
CA ASP A 24 -12.43 4.87 17.51
C ASP A 24 -11.44 3.75 17.36
N ALA A 25 -11.27 2.96 18.40
CA ALA A 25 -10.34 1.87 18.36
C ALA A 25 -10.61 0.88 17.24
N PRO A 26 -11.84 0.44 17.00
CA PRO A 26 -12.09 -0.48 15.90
C PRO A 26 -11.65 0.06 14.55
N LYS A 27 -11.77 1.34 14.36
CA LYS A 27 -11.31 1.93 13.11
C LYS A 27 -9.82 1.98 13.03
N ALA A 28 -9.18 2.25 14.13
CA ALA A 28 -7.72 2.26 14.17
C ALA A 28 -7.15 0.87 13.98
N ASP A 29 -7.86 -0.12 14.46
CA ASP A 29 -7.42 -1.51 14.33
C ASP A 29 -7.76 -2.08 12.98
N ALA A 30 -8.68 -1.49 12.28
CA ALA A 30 -9.00 -1.93 10.95
C ALA A 30 -7.79 -1.63 10.08
N LYS A 31 -7.14 -2.67 9.61
CA LYS A 31 -6.08 -2.50 8.63
C LYS A 31 -6.66 -1.75 7.44
N PRO A 32 -5.98 -0.72 6.96
CA PRO A 32 -6.42 -0.11 5.73
C PRO A 32 -6.60 -1.20 4.70
N ALA A 33 -7.70 -1.17 4.00
CA ALA A 33 -7.97 -2.19 3.01
C ALA A 33 -6.81 -2.22 2.03
N THR A 34 -6.16 -3.37 1.94
CA THR A 34 -5.06 -3.54 1.02
C THR A 34 -5.60 -3.43 -0.40
N ALA A 35 -4.96 -2.60 -1.19
CA ALA A 35 -5.39 -2.42 -2.57
C ALA A 35 -5.29 -3.74 -3.33
N ASP A 36 -6.25 -3.99 -4.20
CA ASP A 36 -6.25 -5.18 -5.01
C ASP A 36 -5.47 -4.90 -6.31
N VAL A 37 -4.33 -5.54 -6.43
CA VAL A 37 -3.49 -5.38 -7.61
C VAL A 37 -3.53 -6.60 -8.52
N ASN A 38 -4.38 -7.59 -8.20
CA ASN A 38 -4.49 -8.77 -9.04
C ASN A 38 -4.88 -8.40 -10.47
N GLY A 39 -4.28 -9.07 -11.42
CA GLY A 39 -4.61 -8.91 -12.82
C GLY A 39 -3.46 -8.39 -13.64
N VAL A 40 -3.78 -7.99 -14.85
CA VAL A 40 -2.80 -7.50 -15.81
C VAL A 40 -2.84 -5.98 -15.84
N TRP A 41 -1.67 -5.40 -15.77
CA TRP A 41 -1.52 -3.94 -15.77
C TRP A 41 -0.61 -3.53 -16.91
N ASP A 42 -1.03 -2.50 -17.62
CA ASP A 42 -0.21 -1.86 -18.62
C ASP A 42 0.60 -0.77 -17.94
N MET A 43 1.89 -0.94 -17.89
CA MET A 43 2.80 -0.04 -17.20
C MET A 43 3.64 0.73 -18.20
N VAL A 44 3.85 1.99 -17.94
CA VAL A 44 4.77 2.83 -18.69
C VAL A 44 5.88 3.25 -17.75
N VAL A 45 7.09 2.94 -18.14
CA VAL A 45 8.29 3.29 -17.39
C VAL A 45 9.00 4.40 -18.13
N GLU A 46 9.21 5.50 -17.45
CA GLU A 46 9.92 6.63 -18.05
C GLU A 46 11.43 6.45 -17.87
N ALA A 47 12.03 5.92 -18.88
CA ALA A 47 13.48 5.75 -18.90
C ALA A 47 14.16 6.97 -19.52
N PRO A 48 15.45 7.17 -19.26
CA PRO A 48 16.19 8.29 -19.90
C PRO A 48 16.15 8.27 -21.41
N GLN A 49 15.94 7.11 -21.97
CA GLN A 49 15.88 6.90 -23.42
C GLN A 49 14.48 7.06 -23.99
N GLY A 50 13.49 7.31 -23.15
CA GLY A 50 12.10 7.41 -23.56
C GLY A 50 11.19 6.49 -22.77
N ALA A 51 9.90 6.57 -23.02
CA ALA A 51 8.93 5.74 -22.33
C ALA A 51 8.97 4.32 -22.86
N VAL A 52 8.93 3.35 -21.95
CA VAL A 52 8.91 1.93 -22.29
C VAL A 52 7.63 1.33 -21.80
N ASP A 53 6.93 0.65 -22.68
CA ASP A 53 5.71 -0.05 -22.33
C ASP A 53 6.04 -1.43 -21.77
N VAL A 54 5.50 -1.72 -20.61
CA VAL A 54 5.73 -2.98 -19.91
C VAL A 54 4.39 -3.53 -19.47
N VAL A 55 4.19 -4.81 -19.68
CA VAL A 55 2.97 -5.48 -19.20
C VAL A 55 3.32 -6.23 -17.93
N THR A 56 2.64 -5.89 -16.86
CA THR A 56 2.90 -6.50 -15.57
C THR A 56 1.68 -7.26 -15.12
N THR A 57 1.89 -8.51 -14.77
CA THR A 57 0.84 -9.35 -14.20
C THR A 57 1.13 -9.53 -12.72
N PHE A 58 0.15 -9.20 -11.89
CA PHE A 58 0.27 -9.34 -10.45
C PHE A 58 -0.64 -10.43 -9.94
N LYS A 59 -0.12 -11.20 -9.00
CA LYS A 59 -0.89 -12.20 -8.27
C LYS A 59 -0.70 -11.92 -6.80
N GLN A 60 -1.72 -11.37 -6.18
CA GLN A 60 -1.65 -10.90 -4.81
C GLN A 60 -2.17 -11.95 -3.84
N GLU A 61 -1.46 -12.08 -2.73
CA GLU A 61 -1.87 -12.93 -1.61
C GLU A 61 -1.72 -12.12 -0.32
N GLY A 62 -2.82 -11.48 0.09
CA GLY A 62 -2.77 -10.60 1.26
C GLY A 62 -1.95 -9.35 0.99
N GLU A 63 -0.91 -9.16 1.77
CA GLU A 63 -0.03 -8.01 1.60
C GLU A 63 1.16 -8.28 0.69
N LYS A 64 1.28 -9.50 0.20
CA LYS A 64 2.36 -9.88 -0.69
C LYS A 64 1.83 -10.16 -2.08
N PHE A 65 2.67 -9.94 -3.05
CA PHE A 65 2.32 -10.31 -4.41
C PHE A 65 3.53 -10.86 -5.13
N THR A 66 3.24 -11.68 -6.11
CA THR A 66 4.22 -12.16 -7.08
C THR A 66 3.67 -11.88 -8.46
N GLY A 67 4.51 -11.94 -9.45
CA GLY A 67 4.04 -11.75 -10.80
C GLY A 67 5.15 -11.79 -11.80
N THR A 68 4.83 -11.38 -13.01
CA THR A 68 5.80 -11.27 -14.08
C THR A 68 5.67 -9.91 -14.74
N GLN A 69 6.78 -9.42 -15.17
CA GLN A 69 6.86 -8.17 -15.89
C GLN A 69 7.42 -8.46 -17.27
N ALA A 70 6.60 -8.27 -18.28
CA ALA A 70 6.99 -8.51 -19.66
C ALA A 70 7.39 -7.20 -20.31
N SER A 71 8.62 -7.16 -20.79
CA SER A 71 9.15 -5.99 -21.49
C SER A 71 9.67 -6.45 -22.86
N PRO A 72 10.02 -5.50 -23.73
CA PRO A 72 10.64 -5.86 -25.00
C PRO A 72 11.91 -6.69 -24.86
N MET A 73 12.51 -6.65 -23.67
CA MET A 73 13.72 -7.43 -23.39
C MET A 73 13.46 -8.81 -22.78
N GLY A 74 12.19 -9.16 -22.56
CA GLY A 74 11.84 -10.45 -22.00
C GLY A 74 10.94 -10.36 -20.79
N GLU A 75 10.63 -11.51 -20.22
CA GLU A 75 9.80 -11.59 -19.02
C GLU A 75 10.67 -11.79 -17.80
N ILE A 76 10.34 -11.07 -16.74
CA ILE A 76 11.08 -11.13 -15.49
C ILE A 76 10.09 -11.36 -14.36
N ALA A 77 10.42 -12.31 -13.49
CA ALA A 77 9.61 -12.54 -12.31
C ALA A 77 9.83 -11.42 -11.29
N ILE A 78 8.76 -10.98 -10.69
CA ILE A 78 8.81 -9.96 -9.66
C ILE A 78 8.07 -10.41 -8.42
N GLU A 79 8.47 -9.87 -7.29
CA GLU A 79 7.77 -10.09 -6.04
C GLU A 79 7.89 -8.84 -5.18
N GLY A 80 6.86 -8.57 -4.42
CA GLY A 80 6.85 -7.39 -3.60
C GLY A 80 5.73 -7.40 -2.58
N THR A 81 5.43 -6.23 -2.07
CA THR A 81 4.41 -6.06 -1.04
C THR A 81 3.47 -4.90 -1.38
N VAL A 82 2.24 -5.05 -0.94
CA VAL A 82 1.23 -4.01 -0.99
C VAL A 82 0.72 -3.80 0.42
N VAL A 83 0.88 -2.61 0.94
CA VAL A 83 0.38 -2.26 2.27
C VAL A 83 -0.52 -1.05 2.12
N GLY A 84 -1.80 -1.25 2.39
CA GLY A 84 -2.78 -0.19 2.13
C GLY A 84 -2.80 0.15 0.65
N ASN A 85 -2.42 1.36 0.32
CA ASN A 85 -2.32 1.82 -1.06
C ASN A 85 -0.90 1.88 -1.58
N GLU A 86 0.07 1.49 -0.77
CA GLU A 86 1.47 1.54 -1.18
C GLU A 86 1.92 0.21 -1.72
N ILE A 87 2.55 0.25 -2.88
CA ILE A 87 3.09 -0.93 -3.54
C ILE A 87 4.59 -0.76 -3.70
N LYS A 88 5.32 -1.84 -3.42
CA LYS A 88 6.78 -1.86 -3.54
C LYS A 88 7.23 -3.21 -4.05
N TRP A 89 8.17 -3.20 -4.96
CA TRP A 89 8.81 -4.44 -5.41
C TRP A 89 10.21 -4.17 -5.90
N ILE A 90 10.99 -5.22 -5.99
CA ILE A 90 12.34 -5.16 -6.47
C ILE A 90 12.45 -6.05 -7.69
N LEU A 91 13.03 -5.50 -8.73
CA LEU A 91 13.30 -6.21 -9.97
C LEU A 91 14.79 -6.48 -10.07
N ASN A 92 15.15 -7.72 -10.21
CA ASN A 92 16.55 -8.09 -10.37
C ASN A 92 16.80 -8.45 -11.82
N LEU A 93 17.67 -7.68 -12.45
CA LEU A 93 18.06 -7.89 -13.82
C LEU A 93 19.47 -8.47 -13.87
N ASP A 94 19.64 -9.51 -14.65
CA ASP A 94 20.96 -10.06 -14.91
C ASP A 94 21.36 -9.62 -16.32
N MET A 95 22.37 -8.77 -16.37
CA MET A 95 22.85 -8.23 -17.64
C MET A 95 24.24 -8.78 -17.95
N GLY A 96 24.28 -10.06 -18.26
CA GLY A 96 25.53 -10.66 -18.69
C GLY A 96 26.62 -10.70 -17.64
N GLY A 97 26.27 -11.15 -16.43
CA GLY A 97 27.23 -11.26 -15.34
C GLY A 97 27.17 -10.13 -14.33
N GLN A 98 26.41 -9.11 -14.63
CA GLN A 98 26.15 -8.04 -13.67
C GLN A 98 24.70 -8.06 -13.28
N GLN A 99 24.45 -8.10 -11.98
CA GLN A 99 23.09 -8.01 -11.46
C GLN A 99 22.78 -6.58 -11.12
N MET A 100 21.66 -6.12 -11.66
CA MET A 100 21.14 -4.79 -11.35
C MET A 100 19.82 -4.95 -10.62
N SER A 101 19.70 -4.29 -9.48
CA SER A 101 18.45 -4.27 -8.74
C SER A 101 17.76 -2.94 -8.95
N ILE A 102 16.51 -3.01 -9.35
CA ILE A 102 15.68 -1.84 -9.54
C ILE A 102 14.57 -1.89 -8.52
N ALA A 103 14.49 -0.87 -7.67
CA ALA A 103 13.47 -0.79 -6.64
C ALA A 103 12.33 0.08 -7.13
N PHE A 104 11.14 -0.47 -7.12
CA PHE A 104 9.92 0.24 -7.49
C PHE A 104 9.12 0.56 -6.24
N ALA A 105 8.57 1.75 -6.19
CA ALA A 105 7.69 2.17 -5.12
C ALA A 105 6.63 3.08 -5.70
N GLY A 106 5.40 2.92 -5.25
CA GLY A 106 4.32 3.73 -5.76
C GLY A 106 3.06 3.60 -4.94
N LYS A 107 2.00 4.18 -5.46
CA LYS A 107 0.69 4.13 -4.83
C LYS A 107 -0.34 3.61 -5.82
N VAL A 108 -1.29 2.86 -5.28
CA VAL A 108 -2.40 2.32 -6.06
C VAL A 108 -3.61 3.20 -5.83
N GLU A 109 -4.22 3.66 -6.91
CA GLU A 109 -5.43 4.47 -6.85
C GLU A 109 -6.49 3.84 -7.76
N GLY A 110 -7.28 2.92 -7.19
CA GLY A 110 -8.29 2.23 -7.97
C GLY A 110 -7.69 1.37 -9.06
N GLU A 111 -7.90 1.77 -10.29
CA GLU A 111 -7.39 1.04 -11.45
C GLU A 111 -6.10 1.61 -12.01
N THR A 112 -5.47 2.52 -11.28
CA THR A 112 -4.21 3.14 -11.71
C THR A 112 -3.18 3.04 -10.60
N MET A 113 -1.94 3.06 -11.00
CA MET A 113 -0.80 3.14 -10.09
C MET A 113 0.20 4.15 -10.64
N ALA A 114 0.93 4.76 -9.74
CA ALA A 114 2.00 5.66 -10.12
C ALA A 114 3.05 5.69 -9.03
N GLY A 115 4.28 5.93 -9.41
CA GLY A 115 5.35 5.98 -8.46
C GLY A 115 6.68 6.29 -9.10
N VAL A 116 7.73 5.95 -8.40
CA VAL A 116 9.08 6.13 -8.87
C VAL A 116 9.84 4.82 -8.73
N PHE A 117 10.89 4.68 -9.50
CA PHE A 117 11.80 3.56 -9.35
C PHE A 117 13.23 4.08 -9.30
N GLU A 118 14.06 3.30 -8.65
CA GLU A 118 15.46 3.65 -8.46
C GLU A 118 16.34 2.62 -9.14
N MET A 119 17.22 3.08 -9.99
CA MET A 119 18.11 2.23 -10.74
C MET A 119 19.51 2.25 -10.11
N GLY A 120 19.68 1.46 -9.06
CA GLY A 120 20.99 1.15 -8.51
C GLY A 120 22.06 2.25 -8.53
N GLY A 121 21.72 3.45 -8.12
CA GLY A 121 22.69 4.55 -8.09
C GLY A 121 22.76 5.41 -9.35
N MET A 122 21.99 5.06 -10.37
CA MET A 122 21.94 5.86 -11.59
C MET A 122 20.82 6.90 -11.59
N GLY A 123 20.09 7.00 -10.50
CA GLY A 123 19.02 7.98 -10.36
C GLY A 123 17.66 7.35 -10.23
N THR A 124 16.65 8.20 -10.20
CA THR A 124 15.26 7.77 -10.10
C THR A 124 14.50 8.23 -11.33
N ALA A 125 13.45 7.49 -11.65
CA ALA A 125 12.56 7.85 -12.73
C ALA A 125 11.13 7.51 -12.34
N ALA A 126 10.18 8.01 -13.09
CA ALA A 126 8.77 7.80 -12.79
C ALA A 126 8.21 6.63 -13.59
N TRP A 127 7.18 6.03 -13.05
CA TRP A 127 6.42 5.00 -13.74
C TRP A 127 4.94 5.16 -13.41
N ASN A 128 4.11 4.67 -14.28
CA ASN A 128 2.68 4.59 -14.03
C ASN A 128 2.11 3.34 -14.67
N ALA A 129 0.97 2.92 -14.18
CA ALA A 129 0.33 1.71 -14.67
C ALA A 129 -1.18 1.86 -14.66
N LYS A 130 -1.83 1.19 -15.57
CA LYS A 130 -3.28 1.11 -15.65
C LYS A 130 -3.70 -0.34 -15.70
N LYS A 131 -4.72 -0.66 -14.92
CA LYS A 131 -5.27 -2.00 -14.95
C LYS A 131 -5.94 -2.26 -16.28
N ARG A 132 -5.56 -3.36 -16.91
CA ARG A 132 -6.15 -3.73 -18.18
C ARG A 132 -7.55 -4.27 -17.94
N LYS A 133 -8.51 -3.76 -18.67
CA LYS A 133 -9.86 -4.28 -18.61
C LYS A 133 -9.92 -5.62 -19.31
N GLN A 134 -10.52 -6.55 -18.63
CA GLN A 134 -10.76 -7.87 -19.22
C GLN A 134 -12.16 -7.95 -19.76
#